data_e7c8e9aa9432a3f2828f9b8e939fe1a5
#
_entry.id   e7c8e9aa9432a3f2828f9b8e939fe1a5
#
_cell.length_a   1.000
_cell.length_b   1.000
_cell.length_c   1.000
_cell.angle_alpha   90.00
_cell.angle_beta   90.00
_cell.angle_gamma   90.00
#
_symmetry.space_group_name_H-M   'P 1'
#
loop_
_entity.id
_entity.type
_entity.pdbx_description
1 polymer ?
#
loop_
_entity_poly.entity_id
_entity_poly.type
_entity_poly.pdbx_seq_one_letter_code
_entity_poly.pdbx_strand_id
1 'polypeptide(L)'
;WQQAAARTGAVVKYLECTEDGKYTEEAFRAALSDRTKVVAMTQVSNVLGCKNDIKHFAQIAHESGAYFVADGAQSVPHMAVDVQDLDVDFLAFSGHKMYAPMGIGALYAKRELLEQMPPFLCGGEMIDSVSRTGAVWAEVPHKFEAGTVNGAGAYALAEAIRYVQKIGFDFIEEREAKLTAMLMDGMKEIPAVHILGSQKAEDHHGIVTFKLDGVHPHDVASILDADHIAVRAGHHCAQPLMQDLGIEGTVRASFSFYNTKEEIDAFAAGIERVRKMF
;
A
#
# COMPACT_ATOMS: atom_id res chain seq x y z
N TRP A 1 -1.86 14.62 0.35
CA TRP A 1 -0.77 15.57 0.09
C TRP A 1 -1.26 16.85 -0.57
N GLN A 2 -2.13 16.79 -1.58
CA GLN A 2 -2.72 17.98 -2.21
C GLN A 2 -3.46 18.86 -1.20
N GLN A 3 -4.24 18.27 -0.29
CA GLN A 3 -4.94 19.01 0.76
C GLN A 3 -3.96 19.66 1.77
N ALA A 4 -2.88 18.99 2.12
CA ALA A 4 -1.83 19.56 2.96
C ALA A 4 -1.15 20.73 2.25
N ALA A 5 -0.78 20.55 0.99
CA ALA A 5 -0.18 21.58 0.16
C ALA A 5 -1.08 22.82 0.02
N ALA A 6 -2.37 22.62 -0.24
CA ALA A 6 -3.34 23.74 -0.35
C ALA A 6 -3.47 24.57 0.94
N ARG A 7 -3.31 23.93 2.11
CA ARG A 7 -3.37 24.63 3.41
C ARG A 7 -2.07 25.31 3.82
N THR A 8 -0.93 24.79 3.37
CA THR A 8 0.40 25.26 3.80
C THR A 8 1.13 26.10 2.77
N GLY A 9 0.65 26.10 1.53
CA GLY A 9 1.37 26.71 0.39
C GLY A 9 2.53 25.86 -0.13
N ALA A 10 2.67 24.61 0.33
CA ALA A 10 3.66 23.70 -0.17
C ALA A 10 3.35 23.25 -1.60
N VAL A 11 4.38 22.82 -2.33
CA VAL A 11 4.25 22.30 -3.70
C VAL A 11 4.42 20.77 -3.64
N VAL A 12 3.44 20.06 -4.19
CA VAL A 12 3.54 18.60 -4.38
C VAL A 12 4.22 18.34 -5.71
N LYS A 13 5.32 17.58 -5.67
CA LYS A 13 5.95 17.01 -6.86
C LYS A 13 5.64 15.51 -6.90
N TYR A 14 5.33 15.02 -8.08
CA TYR A 14 5.14 13.60 -8.32
C TYR A 14 6.40 13.05 -9.00
N LEU A 15 6.78 11.85 -8.60
CA LEU A 15 7.83 11.08 -9.23
C LEU A 15 7.18 9.98 -10.06
N GLU A 16 7.46 9.96 -11.35
CA GLU A 16 6.97 8.94 -12.25
C GLU A 16 7.79 7.65 -12.07
N CYS A 17 7.11 6.51 -12.12
CA CYS A 17 7.78 5.21 -12.11
C CYS A 17 8.14 4.80 -13.54
N THR A 18 9.07 3.85 -13.65
CA THR A 18 9.37 3.16 -14.90
C THR A 18 8.20 2.26 -15.33
N GLU A 19 8.22 1.73 -16.54
CA GLU A 19 7.23 0.75 -17.02
C GLU A 19 7.13 -0.47 -16.11
N ASP A 20 8.23 -0.89 -15.48
CA ASP A 20 8.27 -1.96 -14.48
C ASP A 20 7.69 -1.56 -13.11
N GLY A 21 7.27 -0.30 -12.95
CA GLY A 21 6.71 0.22 -11.71
C GLY A 21 7.75 0.55 -10.63
N LYS A 22 9.01 0.69 -10.99
CA LYS A 22 10.12 1.00 -10.08
C LYS A 22 10.53 2.47 -10.19
N TYR A 23 11.19 2.98 -9.18
CA TYR A 23 11.78 4.31 -9.17
C TYR A 23 13.29 4.21 -9.25
N THR A 24 13.90 5.07 -10.09
CA THR A 24 15.37 5.14 -10.17
C THR A 24 15.92 6.14 -9.17
N GLU A 25 17.11 5.87 -8.64
CA GLU A 25 17.79 6.80 -7.75
C GLU A 25 18.05 8.14 -8.42
N GLU A 26 18.41 8.13 -9.72
CA GLU A 26 18.66 9.34 -10.49
C GLU A 26 17.42 10.25 -10.54
N ALA A 27 16.26 9.70 -10.91
CA ALA A 27 15.00 10.46 -10.94
C ALA A 27 14.61 10.96 -9.54
N PHE A 28 14.82 10.13 -8.52
CA PHE A 28 14.53 10.50 -7.14
C PHE A 28 15.39 11.67 -6.68
N ARG A 29 16.72 11.61 -6.87
CA ARG A 29 17.63 12.70 -6.53
C ARG A 29 17.34 13.99 -7.32
N ALA A 30 16.97 13.88 -8.58
CA ALA A 30 16.61 15.04 -9.41
C ALA A 30 15.30 15.72 -8.94
N ALA A 31 14.40 15.00 -8.29
CA ALA A 31 13.17 15.55 -7.72
C ALA A 31 13.39 16.29 -6.39
N LEU A 32 14.49 15.99 -5.67
CA LEU A 32 14.83 16.61 -4.39
C LEU A 32 15.39 18.04 -4.58
N SER A 33 15.29 18.84 -3.54
CA SER A 33 15.89 20.17 -3.44
C SER A 33 16.10 20.53 -1.95
N ASP A 34 16.81 21.61 -1.67
CA ASP A 34 16.97 22.20 -0.33
C ASP A 34 15.64 22.60 0.33
N ARG A 35 14.57 22.75 -0.48
CA ARG A 35 13.22 23.04 -0.01
C ARG A 35 12.36 21.81 0.20
N THR A 36 12.82 20.62 -0.18
CA THR A 36 12.10 19.37 0.07
C THR A 36 12.03 19.11 1.57
N LYS A 37 10.81 18.97 2.11
CA LYS A 37 10.58 18.75 3.55
C LYS A 37 10.08 17.35 3.86
N VAL A 38 9.29 16.78 2.96
CA VAL A 38 8.69 15.46 3.15
C VAL A 38 8.75 14.68 1.84
N VAL A 39 9.18 13.45 1.92
CA VAL A 39 9.07 12.43 0.87
C VAL A 39 8.04 11.41 1.34
N ALA A 40 7.07 11.05 0.50
CA ALA A 40 6.13 9.99 0.78
C ALA A 40 6.18 8.94 -0.33
N MET A 41 6.35 7.67 0.07
CA MET A 41 6.46 6.56 -0.88
C MET A 41 5.75 5.31 -0.34
N THR A 42 5.06 4.59 -1.21
CA THR A 42 4.52 3.27 -0.85
C THR A 42 5.63 2.22 -0.85
N GLN A 43 5.63 1.32 0.13
CA GLN A 43 6.59 0.23 0.18
C GLN A 43 6.26 -0.86 -0.86
N VAL A 44 4.97 -1.18 -1.01
CA VAL A 44 4.47 -2.06 -2.07
C VAL A 44 3.31 -1.38 -2.78
N SER A 45 3.38 -1.30 -4.10
CA SER A 45 2.33 -0.66 -4.91
C SER A 45 1.02 -1.44 -4.82
N ASN A 46 -0.07 -0.75 -4.49
CA ASN A 46 -1.41 -1.33 -4.49
C ASN A 46 -1.98 -1.58 -5.89
N VAL A 47 -1.29 -1.16 -6.92
CA VAL A 47 -1.65 -1.38 -8.33
C VAL A 47 -0.70 -2.37 -8.96
N LEU A 48 0.59 -2.05 -9.01
CA LEU A 48 1.58 -2.83 -9.76
C LEU A 48 2.18 -3.99 -8.95
N GLY A 49 1.90 -4.07 -7.64
CA GLY A 49 2.44 -5.11 -6.77
C GLY A 49 3.94 -5.02 -6.50
N CYS A 50 4.64 -4.10 -7.14
CA CYS A 50 6.10 -3.96 -7.02
C CYS A 50 6.50 -3.38 -5.65
N LYS A 51 7.62 -3.88 -5.10
CA LYS A 51 8.24 -3.40 -3.87
C LYS A 51 9.28 -2.33 -4.18
N ASN A 52 9.23 -1.25 -3.41
CA ASN A 52 10.23 -0.19 -3.43
C ASN A 52 11.26 -0.38 -2.33
N ASP A 53 12.52 -0.04 -2.60
CA ASP A 53 13.59 -0.04 -1.61
C ASP A 53 13.48 1.20 -0.70
N ILE A 54 12.54 1.12 0.24
CA ILE A 54 12.22 2.21 1.16
C ILE A 54 13.44 2.62 1.98
N LYS A 55 14.27 1.65 2.41
CA LYS A 55 15.47 1.93 3.18
C LYS A 55 16.44 2.83 2.42
N HIS A 56 16.72 2.49 1.17
CA HIS A 56 17.59 3.26 0.31
C HIS A 56 17.04 4.68 0.04
N PHE A 57 15.76 4.78 -0.31
CA PHE A 57 15.15 6.08 -0.58
C PHE A 57 15.00 6.95 0.68
N ALA A 58 14.77 6.36 1.85
CA ALA A 58 14.74 7.09 3.12
C ALA A 58 16.12 7.68 3.42
N GLN A 59 17.20 6.93 3.23
CA GLN A 59 18.56 7.43 3.39
C GLN A 59 18.83 8.64 2.48
N ILE A 60 18.48 8.56 1.21
CA ILE A 60 18.68 9.68 0.26
C ILE A 60 17.83 10.91 0.66
N ALA A 61 16.61 10.71 1.14
CA ALA A 61 15.77 11.80 1.63
C ALA A 61 16.38 12.49 2.84
N HIS A 62 16.92 11.71 3.79
CA HIS A 62 17.61 12.23 4.98
C HIS A 62 18.90 12.99 4.63
N GLU A 63 19.68 12.54 3.64
CA GLU A 63 20.83 13.28 3.13
C GLU A 63 20.47 14.69 2.65
N SER A 64 19.22 14.87 2.18
CA SER A 64 18.65 16.14 1.74
C SER A 64 17.92 16.92 2.85
N GLY A 65 17.89 16.40 4.08
CA GLY A 65 17.19 17.00 5.23
C GLY A 65 15.67 16.88 5.16
N ALA A 66 15.13 15.95 4.39
CA ALA A 66 13.70 15.69 4.27
C ALA A 66 13.28 14.50 5.14
N TYR A 67 12.07 14.57 5.72
CA TYR A 67 11.45 13.44 6.40
C TYR A 67 10.88 12.42 5.40
N PHE A 68 10.90 11.15 5.79
CA PHE A 68 10.39 10.06 4.96
C PHE A 68 9.16 9.40 5.57
N VAL A 69 8.06 9.38 4.79
CA VAL A 69 6.79 8.76 5.14
C VAL A 69 6.58 7.52 4.29
N ALA A 70 6.60 6.35 4.89
CA ALA A 70 6.32 5.08 4.23
C ALA A 70 4.83 4.72 4.32
N ASP A 71 4.22 4.40 3.18
CA ASP A 71 2.93 3.73 3.14
C ASP A 71 3.16 2.21 3.16
N GLY A 72 2.88 1.60 4.32
CA GLY A 72 3.00 0.16 4.56
C GLY A 72 1.70 -0.62 4.35
N ALA A 73 0.67 0.00 3.76
CA ALA A 73 -0.66 -0.62 3.67
C ALA A 73 -0.68 -1.95 2.89
N GLN A 74 0.23 -2.12 1.93
CA GLN A 74 0.36 -3.36 1.16
C GLN A 74 1.61 -4.18 1.51
N SER A 75 2.51 -3.68 2.37
CA SER A 75 3.68 -4.44 2.80
C SER A 75 3.47 -5.15 4.12
N VAL A 76 2.95 -4.45 5.13
CA VAL A 76 2.78 -4.98 6.50
C VAL A 76 1.95 -6.28 6.57
N PRO A 77 0.92 -6.51 5.73
CA PRO A 77 0.20 -7.79 5.72
C PRO A 77 0.99 -8.96 5.14
N HIS A 78 1.99 -8.71 4.30
CA HIS A 78 2.60 -9.71 3.43
C HIS A 78 4.07 -10.01 3.75
N MET A 79 4.77 -9.10 4.43
CA MET A 79 6.20 -9.24 4.74
C MET A 79 6.57 -8.66 6.09
N ALA A 80 7.69 -9.11 6.64
CA ALA A 80 8.25 -8.53 7.84
C ALA A 80 8.70 -7.08 7.59
N VAL A 81 8.29 -6.16 8.46
CA VAL A 81 8.65 -4.75 8.39
C VAL A 81 9.28 -4.34 9.72
N ASP A 82 10.54 -3.93 9.66
CA ASP A 82 11.27 -3.35 10.79
C ASP A 82 11.52 -1.86 10.52
N VAL A 83 10.80 -1.01 11.23
CA VAL A 83 10.87 0.45 11.05
C VAL A 83 12.23 1.04 11.47
N GLN A 84 12.97 0.36 12.37
CA GLN A 84 14.29 0.77 12.78
C GLN A 84 15.32 0.44 11.70
N ASP A 85 15.24 -0.75 11.11
CA ASP A 85 16.09 -1.12 9.98
C ASP A 85 15.82 -0.27 8.74
N LEU A 86 14.55 0.05 8.46
CA LEU A 86 14.16 0.93 7.35
C LEU A 86 14.52 2.39 7.57
N ASP A 87 14.76 2.79 8.83
CA ASP A 87 15.04 4.17 9.26
C ASP A 87 13.99 5.21 8.76
N VAL A 88 12.75 4.79 8.60
CA VAL A 88 11.67 5.70 8.19
C VAL A 88 11.24 6.59 9.36
N ASP A 89 10.86 7.82 9.06
CA ASP A 89 10.36 8.76 10.08
C ASP A 89 8.91 8.47 10.45
N PHE A 90 8.11 8.05 9.47
CA PHE A 90 6.72 7.65 9.63
C PHE A 90 6.41 6.40 8.80
N LEU A 91 5.56 5.52 9.34
CA LEU A 91 4.98 4.41 8.59
C LEU A 91 3.51 4.24 8.97
N ALA A 92 2.64 4.20 7.95
CA ALA A 92 1.21 4.01 8.14
C ALA A 92 0.74 2.68 7.54
N PHE A 93 -0.16 1.98 8.23
CA PHE A 93 -0.84 0.81 7.67
C PHE A 93 -2.28 0.69 8.17
N SER A 94 -3.08 -0.12 7.50
CA SER A 94 -4.51 -0.30 7.78
C SER A 94 -4.82 -1.73 8.20
N GLY A 95 -5.54 -1.88 9.30
CA GLY A 95 -5.85 -3.19 9.88
C GLY A 95 -6.69 -4.09 8.96
N HIS A 96 -7.64 -3.52 8.19
CA HIS A 96 -8.50 -4.32 7.32
C HIS A 96 -7.74 -5.03 6.18
N LYS A 97 -6.50 -4.63 5.89
CA LYS A 97 -5.65 -5.30 4.91
C LYS A 97 -4.77 -6.39 5.55
N MET A 98 -4.71 -6.44 6.89
CA MET A 98 -3.98 -7.48 7.60
C MET A 98 -4.89 -8.28 8.55
N TYR A 99 -6.04 -8.72 8.01
CA TYR A 99 -6.99 -9.64 8.65
C TYR A 99 -7.69 -9.08 9.90
N ALA A 100 -7.55 -7.79 10.21
CA ALA A 100 -8.25 -7.11 11.28
C ALA A 100 -9.56 -6.48 10.80
N PRO A 101 -10.46 -6.06 11.70
CA PRO A 101 -11.67 -5.32 11.33
C PRO A 101 -11.37 -4.00 10.62
N MET A 102 -12.37 -3.50 9.91
CA MET A 102 -12.36 -2.14 9.36
C MET A 102 -12.34 -1.09 10.49
N GLY A 103 -11.85 0.11 10.18
CA GLY A 103 -11.86 1.25 11.09
C GLY A 103 -10.74 1.27 12.14
N ILE A 104 -9.71 0.44 11.97
CA ILE A 104 -8.48 0.45 12.77
C ILE A 104 -7.25 0.44 11.86
N GLY A 105 -6.19 1.07 12.29
CA GLY A 105 -4.89 1.10 11.67
C GLY A 105 -3.87 1.69 12.63
N ALA A 106 -2.62 1.80 12.22
CA ALA A 106 -1.58 2.40 13.02
C ALA A 106 -0.71 3.35 12.20
N LEU A 107 -0.23 4.39 12.85
CA LEU A 107 0.84 5.26 12.40
C LEU A 107 2.01 5.12 13.37
N TYR A 108 3.11 4.59 12.88
CA TYR A 108 4.40 4.70 13.56
C TYR A 108 5.05 6.03 13.22
N ALA A 109 5.70 6.64 14.20
CA ALA A 109 6.64 7.72 13.96
C ALA A 109 7.79 7.70 14.97
N LYS A 110 8.94 8.27 14.59
CA LYS A 110 10.05 8.51 15.52
C LYS A 110 9.59 9.38 16.69
N ARG A 111 9.94 9.01 17.92
CA ARG A 111 9.42 9.64 19.15
C ARG A 111 9.66 11.14 19.20
N GLU A 112 10.86 11.56 18.83
CA GLU A 112 11.24 12.98 18.80
C GLU A 112 10.37 13.82 17.85
N LEU A 113 9.85 13.22 16.76
CA LEU A 113 8.93 13.89 15.85
C LEU A 113 7.54 13.99 16.46
N LEU A 114 7.07 12.92 17.09
CA LEU A 114 5.78 12.92 17.78
C LEU A 114 5.76 13.94 18.92
N GLU A 115 6.85 14.10 19.65
CA GLU A 115 6.95 15.09 20.73
C GLU A 115 6.82 16.53 20.23
N GLN A 116 7.35 16.83 19.03
CA GLN A 116 7.28 18.16 18.40
C GLN A 116 5.97 18.45 17.70
N MET A 117 5.27 17.41 17.21
CA MET A 117 4.03 17.58 16.47
C MET A 117 2.89 18.03 17.39
N PRO A 118 2.00 18.95 16.95
CA PRO A 118 0.75 19.22 17.65
C PRO A 118 -0.19 18.01 17.54
N PRO A 119 -1.15 17.86 18.46
CA PRO A 119 -2.19 16.84 18.33
C PRO A 119 -3.02 17.08 17.05
N PHE A 120 -3.46 15.98 16.42
CA PHE A 120 -4.29 16.05 15.21
C PHE A 120 -5.76 16.29 15.53
N LEU A 121 -6.29 15.57 16.54
CA LEU A 121 -7.62 15.74 17.09
C LEU A 121 -7.51 16.15 18.55
N CYS A 122 -8.50 16.87 19.05
CA CYS A 122 -8.59 17.27 20.44
C CYS A 122 -9.86 16.71 21.09
N GLY A 123 -9.78 16.32 22.38
CA GLY A 123 -10.88 15.74 23.14
C GLY A 123 -10.43 15.26 24.51
N GLY A 124 -11.21 14.41 25.14
CA GLY A 124 -10.81 13.74 26.39
C GLY A 124 -9.63 12.79 26.16
N GLU A 125 -8.97 12.38 27.23
CA GLU A 125 -7.86 11.42 27.30
C GLU A 125 -6.53 11.87 26.69
N MET A 126 -6.55 12.80 25.70
CA MET A 126 -5.33 13.29 25.01
C MET A 126 -4.70 14.51 25.67
N ILE A 127 -5.27 14.98 26.77
CA ILE A 127 -4.80 16.12 27.58
C ILE A 127 -4.38 15.66 28.98
N ASP A 128 -3.36 16.29 29.54
CA ASP A 128 -2.97 16.15 30.94
C ASP A 128 -3.79 17.12 31.81
N SER A 129 -3.84 18.38 31.39
CA SER A 129 -4.64 19.41 32.08
C SER A 129 -5.16 20.45 31.11
N VAL A 130 -6.29 21.09 31.48
CA VAL A 130 -6.89 22.18 30.70
C VAL A 130 -7.35 23.30 31.62
N SER A 131 -7.13 24.53 31.21
CA SER A 131 -7.61 25.75 31.86
C SER A 131 -8.48 26.55 30.89
N ARG A 132 -8.99 27.72 31.33
CA ARG A 132 -9.74 28.62 30.44
C ARG A 132 -8.90 29.24 29.33
N THR A 133 -7.57 29.23 29.46
CA THR A 133 -6.63 29.93 28.55
C THR A 133 -5.67 29.00 27.83
N GLY A 134 -5.65 27.70 28.14
CA GLY A 134 -4.73 26.75 27.50
C GLY A 134 -4.89 25.33 27.99
N ALA A 135 -4.20 24.42 27.32
CA ALA A 135 -4.15 23.00 27.67
C ALA A 135 -2.71 22.49 27.65
N VAL A 136 -2.45 21.51 28.49
CA VAL A 136 -1.23 20.69 28.45
C VAL A 136 -1.63 19.33 27.87
N TRP A 137 -0.91 18.91 26.86
CA TRP A 137 -1.17 17.64 26.20
C TRP A 137 -0.63 16.47 27.01
N ALA A 138 -1.27 15.31 26.91
CA ALA A 138 -0.78 14.08 27.48
C ALA A 138 0.54 13.67 26.81
N GLU A 139 1.27 12.76 27.43
CA GLU A 139 2.48 12.19 26.84
C GLU A 139 2.19 11.42 25.53
N VAL A 140 3.19 11.33 24.68
CA VAL A 140 3.17 10.45 23.49
C VAL A 140 3.05 8.99 23.95
N PRO A 141 2.19 8.15 23.37
CA PRO A 141 1.36 8.43 22.18
C PRO A 141 -0.02 9.01 22.47
N HIS A 142 -0.43 9.13 23.74
CA HIS A 142 -1.79 9.48 24.16
C HIS A 142 -2.27 10.84 23.62
N LYS A 143 -1.36 11.81 23.43
CA LYS A 143 -1.75 13.12 22.87
C LYS A 143 -2.34 13.05 21.45
N PHE A 144 -2.21 11.90 20.76
CA PHE A 144 -2.80 11.67 19.41
C PHE A 144 -4.06 10.80 19.46
N GLU A 145 -4.47 10.35 20.64
CA GLU A 145 -5.60 9.43 20.86
C GLU A 145 -6.76 10.19 21.53
N ALA A 146 -7.50 10.99 20.76
CA ALA A 146 -8.54 11.86 21.30
C ALA A 146 -9.89 11.14 21.47
N GLY A 147 -10.48 11.28 22.67
CA GLY A 147 -11.77 10.71 23.03
C GLY A 147 -11.69 9.21 23.33
N THR A 148 -12.84 8.54 23.42
CA THR A 148 -12.89 7.09 23.62
C THR A 148 -12.39 6.39 22.36
N VAL A 149 -11.23 5.75 22.46
CA VAL A 149 -10.57 5.08 21.33
C VAL A 149 -11.29 3.79 20.93
N ASN A 150 -11.06 3.33 19.70
CA ASN A 150 -11.57 2.06 19.21
C ASN A 150 -10.84 0.86 19.85
N GLY A 151 -11.09 0.63 21.16
CA GLY A 151 -10.45 -0.45 21.92
C GLY A 151 -10.74 -1.85 21.37
N ALA A 152 -11.96 -2.10 20.90
CA ALA A 152 -12.32 -3.38 20.29
C ALA A 152 -11.53 -3.63 18.98
N GLY A 153 -11.40 -2.60 18.14
CA GLY A 153 -10.59 -2.67 16.93
C GLY A 153 -9.10 -2.87 17.22
N ALA A 154 -8.57 -2.19 18.24
CA ALA A 154 -7.17 -2.34 18.64
C ALA A 154 -6.87 -3.75 19.17
N TYR A 155 -7.77 -4.32 19.98
CA TYR A 155 -7.66 -5.69 20.45
C TYR A 155 -7.68 -6.69 19.27
N ALA A 156 -8.62 -6.53 18.35
CA ALA A 156 -8.74 -7.39 17.17
C ALA A 156 -7.52 -7.25 16.23
N LEU A 157 -6.96 -6.05 16.06
CA LEU A 157 -5.72 -5.85 15.32
C LEU A 157 -4.55 -6.56 15.98
N ALA A 158 -4.44 -6.52 17.31
CA ALA A 158 -3.41 -7.24 18.04
C ALA A 158 -3.51 -8.77 17.83
N GLU A 159 -4.73 -9.34 17.81
CA GLU A 159 -4.94 -10.77 17.52
C GLU A 159 -4.58 -11.10 16.06
N ALA A 160 -4.93 -10.23 15.10
CA ALA A 160 -4.53 -10.40 13.71
C ALA A 160 -2.99 -10.40 13.54
N ILE A 161 -2.30 -9.50 14.23
CA ILE A 161 -0.82 -9.45 14.24
C ILE A 161 -0.25 -10.77 14.79
N ARG A 162 -0.75 -11.26 15.94
CA ARG A 162 -0.31 -12.54 16.53
C ARG A 162 -0.57 -13.73 15.59
N TYR A 163 -1.71 -13.71 14.88
CA TYR A 163 -2.06 -14.74 13.92
C TYR A 163 -1.06 -14.77 12.75
N VAL A 164 -0.75 -13.62 12.14
CA VAL A 164 0.23 -13.52 11.06
C VAL A 164 1.63 -13.92 11.52
N GLN A 165 2.05 -13.45 12.70
CA GLN A 165 3.34 -13.85 13.30
C GLN A 165 3.44 -15.36 13.56
N LYS A 166 2.33 -16.00 13.95
CA LYS A 166 2.29 -17.47 14.17
C LYS A 166 2.41 -18.24 12.86
N ILE A 167 1.86 -17.73 11.76
CA ILE A 167 2.04 -18.32 10.42
C ILE A 167 3.49 -18.14 9.97
N GLY A 168 4.07 -16.97 10.21
CA GLY A 168 5.43 -16.60 9.85
C GLY A 168 5.51 -15.94 8.48
N PHE A 169 6.21 -14.82 8.42
CA PHE A 169 6.35 -14.04 7.17
C PHE A 169 7.12 -14.80 6.10
N ASP A 170 8.14 -15.59 6.46
CA ASP A 170 8.89 -16.40 5.48
C ASP A 170 7.95 -17.35 4.72
N PHE A 171 7.02 -18.01 5.43
CA PHE A 171 6.03 -18.87 4.80
C PHE A 171 5.06 -18.07 3.91
N ILE A 172 4.61 -16.90 4.36
CA ILE A 172 3.69 -16.04 3.61
C ILE A 172 4.36 -15.60 2.31
N GLU A 173 5.56 -15.04 2.38
CA GLU A 173 6.31 -14.55 1.22
C GLU A 173 6.61 -15.68 0.22
N GLU A 174 7.07 -16.85 0.70
CA GLU A 174 7.34 -18.00 -0.16
C GLU A 174 6.07 -18.50 -0.86
N ARG A 175 4.96 -18.58 -0.11
CA ARG A 175 3.67 -19.05 -0.65
C ARG A 175 3.12 -18.09 -1.69
N GLU A 176 3.12 -16.79 -1.40
CA GLU A 176 2.63 -15.76 -2.32
C GLU A 176 3.51 -15.65 -3.56
N ALA A 177 4.83 -15.77 -3.44
CA ALA A 177 5.74 -15.80 -4.59
C ALA A 177 5.44 -16.97 -5.54
N LYS A 178 5.16 -18.18 -4.99
CA LYS A 178 4.76 -19.33 -5.80
C LYS A 178 3.43 -19.11 -6.52
N LEU A 179 2.43 -18.57 -5.82
CA LEU A 179 1.12 -18.28 -6.41
C LEU A 179 1.23 -17.20 -7.49
N THR A 180 2.04 -16.17 -7.26
CA THR A 180 2.31 -15.10 -8.25
C THR A 180 2.92 -15.68 -9.52
N ALA A 181 3.95 -16.51 -9.39
CA ALA A 181 4.60 -17.13 -10.54
C ALA A 181 3.60 -17.96 -11.36
N MET A 182 2.82 -18.82 -10.69
CA MET A 182 1.81 -19.64 -11.35
C MET A 182 0.75 -18.80 -12.07
N LEU A 183 0.28 -17.71 -11.42
CA LEU A 183 -0.70 -16.81 -12.00
C LEU A 183 -0.15 -16.12 -13.26
N MET A 184 1.02 -15.51 -13.13
CA MET A 184 1.64 -14.77 -14.25
C MET A 184 1.98 -15.70 -15.42
N ASP A 185 2.48 -16.90 -15.16
CA ASP A 185 2.76 -17.88 -16.20
C ASP A 185 1.47 -18.29 -16.93
N GLY A 186 0.39 -18.58 -16.19
CA GLY A 186 -0.90 -18.89 -16.79
C GLY A 186 -1.48 -17.73 -17.61
N MET A 187 -1.32 -16.48 -17.13
CA MET A 187 -1.81 -15.30 -17.83
C MET A 187 -1.03 -14.96 -19.11
N LYS A 188 0.28 -15.22 -19.14
CA LYS A 188 1.13 -14.99 -20.33
C LYS A 188 0.74 -15.87 -21.50
N GLU A 189 0.16 -17.04 -21.25
CA GLU A 189 -0.35 -17.94 -22.29
C GLU A 189 -1.69 -17.49 -22.91
N ILE A 190 -2.36 -16.51 -22.31
CA ILE A 190 -3.65 -16.01 -22.78
C ILE A 190 -3.42 -14.81 -23.72
N PRO A 191 -3.74 -14.93 -25.02
CA PRO A 191 -3.61 -13.83 -25.96
C PRO A 191 -4.41 -12.60 -25.52
N ALA A 192 -3.94 -11.42 -25.87
CA ALA A 192 -4.57 -10.12 -25.55
C ALA A 192 -4.58 -9.73 -24.05
N VAL A 193 -4.00 -10.54 -23.15
CA VAL A 193 -3.76 -10.16 -21.77
C VAL A 193 -2.44 -9.41 -21.67
N HIS A 194 -2.49 -8.23 -21.04
CA HIS A 194 -1.30 -7.41 -20.78
C HIS A 194 -1.16 -7.19 -19.28
N ILE A 195 -0.18 -7.84 -18.67
CA ILE A 195 0.19 -7.62 -17.27
C ILE A 195 0.89 -6.25 -17.18
N LEU A 196 0.49 -5.44 -16.23
CA LEU A 196 1.08 -4.12 -15.98
C LEU A 196 2.21 -4.21 -14.95
N GLY A 197 3.23 -3.38 -15.15
CA GLY A 197 4.43 -3.40 -14.33
C GLY A 197 5.41 -4.48 -14.76
N SER A 198 6.22 -4.96 -13.84
CA SER A 198 7.27 -5.94 -14.12
C SER A 198 6.71 -7.23 -14.73
N GLN A 199 7.42 -7.76 -15.72
CA GLN A 199 7.11 -9.07 -16.30
C GLN A 199 7.71 -10.24 -15.51
N LYS A 200 8.40 -9.94 -14.39
CA LYS A 200 9.00 -10.92 -13.49
C LYS A 200 8.11 -11.12 -12.28
N ALA A 201 7.75 -12.37 -12.00
CA ALA A 201 6.88 -12.71 -10.88
C ALA A 201 7.49 -12.33 -9.53
N GLU A 202 8.81 -12.37 -9.40
CA GLU A 202 9.56 -12.02 -8.19
C GLU A 202 9.45 -10.54 -7.79
N ASP A 203 9.05 -9.68 -8.71
CA ASP A 203 8.82 -8.25 -8.45
C ASP A 203 7.41 -7.96 -7.90
N HIS A 204 6.50 -8.93 -7.90
CA HIS A 204 5.12 -8.78 -7.45
C HIS A 204 4.88 -9.41 -6.07
N HIS A 205 4.09 -8.74 -5.25
CA HIS A 205 3.76 -9.16 -3.89
C HIS A 205 2.24 -9.29 -3.72
N GLY A 206 1.69 -10.47 -4.04
CA GLY A 206 0.27 -10.80 -3.89
C GLY A 206 -0.70 -9.98 -4.75
N ILE A 207 -0.20 -9.19 -5.71
CA ILE A 207 -0.99 -8.33 -6.58
C ILE A 207 -0.51 -8.47 -8.02
N VAL A 208 -1.44 -8.80 -8.92
CA VAL A 208 -1.21 -8.77 -10.38
C VAL A 208 -2.31 -7.94 -11.02
N THR A 209 -1.91 -6.89 -11.73
CA THR A 209 -2.83 -5.99 -12.43
C THR A 209 -2.65 -6.15 -13.93
N PHE A 210 -3.75 -6.20 -14.64
CA PHE A 210 -3.75 -6.45 -16.07
C PHE A 210 -4.87 -5.72 -16.79
N LYS A 211 -4.78 -5.68 -18.10
CA LYS A 211 -5.86 -5.34 -19.03
C LYS A 211 -6.04 -6.47 -20.04
N LEU A 212 -7.24 -6.55 -20.60
CA LEU A 212 -7.59 -7.46 -21.69
C LEU A 212 -8.02 -6.59 -22.90
N ASP A 213 -7.35 -6.75 -24.03
CA ASP A 213 -7.63 -5.95 -25.23
C ASP A 213 -9.08 -6.11 -25.68
N GLY A 214 -9.70 -4.98 -25.99
CA GLY A 214 -11.07 -4.92 -26.46
C GLY A 214 -12.15 -5.13 -25.40
N VAL A 215 -11.80 -5.42 -24.14
CA VAL A 215 -12.77 -5.66 -23.06
C VAL A 215 -12.61 -4.65 -21.95
N HIS A 216 -13.72 -3.98 -21.60
CA HIS A 216 -13.70 -3.02 -20.51
C HIS A 216 -13.46 -3.70 -19.16
N PRO A 217 -12.63 -3.15 -18.24
CA PRO A 217 -12.30 -3.79 -16.97
C PRO A 217 -13.49 -4.19 -16.10
N HIS A 218 -14.58 -3.40 -16.12
CA HIS A 218 -15.81 -3.74 -15.41
C HIS A 218 -16.52 -4.96 -15.99
N ASP A 219 -16.47 -5.14 -17.32
CA ASP A 219 -17.08 -6.32 -17.97
C ASP A 219 -16.30 -7.58 -17.60
N VAL A 220 -14.95 -7.50 -17.60
CA VAL A 220 -14.11 -8.59 -17.12
C VAL A 220 -14.49 -8.95 -15.67
N ALA A 221 -14.57 -7.96 -14.78
CA ALA A 221 -14.89 -8.20 -13.39
C ALA A 221 -16.30 -8.80 -13.21
N SER A 222 -17.30 -8.31 -13.95
CA SER A 222 -18.70 -8.80 -13.86
C SER A 222 -18.83 -10.24 -14.34
N ILE A 223 -18.10 -10.61 -15.40
CA ILE A 223 -18.14 -11.99 -15.93
C ILE A 223 -17.43 -12.95 -14.97
N LEU A 224 -16.27 -12.54 -14.42
CA LEU A 224 -15.55 -13.34 -13.42
C LEU A 224 -16.35 -13.50 -12.13
N ASP A 225 -17.09 -12.45 -11.69
CA ASP A 225 -17.94 -12.51 -10.51
C ASP A 225 -19.07 -13.55 -10.65
N ALA A 226 -19.63 -13.71 -11.86
CA ALA A 226 -20.63 -14.76 -12.14
C ALA A 226 -20.08 -16.18 -11.94
N ASP A 227 -18.75 -16.35 -11.96
CA ASP A 227 -18.05 -17.59 -11.65
C ASP A 227 -17.47 -17.63 -10.24
N HIS A 228 -17.90 -16.72 -9.38
CA HIS A 228 -17.39 -16.58 -8.00
C HIS A 228 -15.90 -16.23 -7.92
N ILE A 229 -15.35 -15.57 -8.94
CA ILE A 229 -13.97 -15.08 -8.97
C ILE A 229 -13.98 -13.57 -8.73
N ALA A 230 -13.60 -13.16 -7.54
CA ALA A 230 -13.58 -11.77 -7.14
C ALA A 230 -12.29 -11.05 -7.60
N VAL A 231 -12.46 -10.01 -8.41
CA VAL A 231 -11.39 -9.10 -8.81
C VAL A 231 -11.83 -7.65 -8.58
N ARG A 232 -10.90 -6.73 -8.65
CA ARG A 232 -11.23 -5.30 -8.61
C ARG A 232 -10.99 -4.67 -9.97
N ALA A 233 -11.99 -3.92 -10.49
CA ALA A 233 -11.86 -3.12 -11.70
C ALA A 233 -11.76 -1.62 -11.39
N GLY A 234 -11.08 -0.85 -12.21
CA GLY A 234 -11.00 0.61 -12.16
C GLY A 234 -9.61 1.18 -11.88
N HIS A 235 -9.54 2.32 -11.20
CA HIS A 235 -8.30 3.07 -10.96
C HIS A 235 -7.53 2.65 -9.70
N HIS A 236 -8.08 1.77 -8.87
CA HIS A 236 -7.48 1.24 -7.62
C HIS A 236 -7.04 2.32 -6.62
N CYS A 237 -7.76 3.45 -6.56
CA CYS A 237 -7.41 4.64 -5.76
C CYS A 237 -6.07 5.30 -6.18
N ALA A 238 -5.61 5.08 -7.43
CA ALA A 238 -4.35 5.57 -7.97
C ALA A 238 -4.58 6.19 -9.37
N GLN A 239 -5.57 7.07 -9.50
CA GLN A 239 -5.93 7.69 -10.77
C GLN A 239 -4.77 8.45 -11.44
N PRO A 240 -3.87 9.17 -10.72
CA PRO A 240 -2.69 9.75 -11.35
C PRO A 240 -1.80 8.71 -12.04
N LEU A 241 -1.55 7.57 -11.40
CA LEU A 241 -0.77 6.49 -12.00
C LEU A 241 -1.43 5.95 -13.29
N MET A 242 -2.77 5.85 -13.33
CA MET A 242 -3.47 5.45 -14.56
C MET A 242 -3.25 6.46 -15.68
N GLN A 243 -3.24 7.76 -15.36
CA GLN A 243 -2.96 8.85 -16.31
C GLN A 243 -1.52 8.76 -16.84
N ASP A 244 -0.55 8.53 -15.96
CA ASP A 244 0.87 8.39 -16.33
C ASP A 244 1.09 7.17 -17.25
N LEU A 245 0.36 6.08 -17.00
CA LEU A 245 0.39 4.87 -17.83
C LEU A 245 -0.47 4.98 -19.12
N GLY A 246 -1.23 6.08 -19.29
CA GLY A 246 -2.08 6.29 -20.47
C GLY A 246 -3.26 5.31 -20.58
N ILE A 247 -3.81 4.85 -19.44
CA ILE A 247 -4.90 3.86 -19.38
C ILE A 247 -6.07 4.36 -18.56
N GLU A 248 -7.29 4.01 -18.97
CA GLU A 248 -8.52 4.47 -18.28
C GLU A 248 -8.85 3.65 -17.03
N GLY A 249 -8.38 2.41 -16.97
CA GLY A 249 -8.60 1.51 -15.84
C GLY A 249 -8.06 0.12 -16.11
N THR A 250 -8.05 -0.70 -15.07
CA THR A 250 -7.45 -2.03 -15.11
C THR A 250 -8.26 -3.03 -14.28
N VAL A 251 -7.94 -4.31 -14.42
CA VAL A 251 -8.40 -5.38 -13.55
C VAL A 251 -7.24 -5.78 -12.64
N ARG A 252 -7.50 -5.90 -11.34
CA ARG A 252 -6.51 -6.32 -10.35
C ARG A 252 -6.94 -7.60 -9.65
N ALA A 253 -6.13 -8.63 -9.76
CA ALA A 253 -6.16 -9.79 -8.91
C ALA A 253 -5.33 -9.52 -7.64
N SER A 254 -5.91 -9.82 -6.48
CA SER A 254 -5.19 -9.76 -5.19
C SER A 254 -5.41 -11.10 -4.50
N PHE A 255 -4.35 -11.71 -4.04
CA PHE A 255 -4.37 -13.01 -3.37
C PHE A 255 -3.41 -13.00 -2.19
N SER A 256 -3.50 -14.01 -1.36
CA SER A 256 -2.68 -14.15 -0.16
C SER A 256 -2.30 -15.61 0.07
N PHE A 257 -1.51 -15.85 1.08
CA PHE A 257 -0.96 -17.18 1.44
C PHE A 257 -2.02 -18.29 1.54
N TYR A 258 -3.27 -17.98 1.83
CA TYR A 258 -4.37 -18.95 1.97
C TYR A 258 -5.00 -19.36 0.64
N ASN A 259 -4.73 -18.65 -0.45
CA ASN A 259 -5.23 -19.04 -1.77
C ASN A 259 -4.57 -20.33 -2.25
N THR A 260 -5.28 -21.06 -3.12
CA THR A 260 -4.87 -22.37 -3.62
C THR A 260 -4.46 -22.32 -5.09
N LYS A 261 -3.78 -23.37 -5.54
CA LYS A 261 -3.46 -23.54 -6.95
C LYS A 261 -4.72 -23.63 -7.81
N GLU A 262 -5.73 -24.34 -7.31
CA GLU A 262 -7.00 -24.55 -8.00
C GLU A 262 -7.73 -23.22 -8.23
N GLU A 263 -7.65 -22.28 -7.31
CA GLU A 263 -8.20 -20.92 -7.46
C GLU A 263 -7.44 -20.12 -8.51
N ILE A 264 -6.10 -20.25 -8.57
CA ILE A 264 -5.28 -19.63 -9.61
C ILE A 264 -5.61 -20.21 -11.00
N ASP A 265 -5.75 -21.53 -11.11
CA ASP A 265 -6.11 -22.20 -12.35
C ASP A 265 -7.53 -21.78 -12.81
N ALA A 266 -8.49 -21.70 -11.89
CA ALA A 266 -9.83 -21.24 -12.17
C ALA A 266 -9.87 -19.77 -12.65
N PHE A 267 -9.05 -18.91 -12.05
CA PHE A 267 -8.91 -17.52 -12.48
C PHE A 267 -8.38 -17.42 -13.92
N ALA A 268 -7.30 -18.13 -14.25
CA ALA A 268 -6.74 -18.14 -15.61
C ALA A 268 -7.76 -18.66 -16.64
N ALA A 269 -8.49 -19.74 -16.31
CA ALA A 269 -9.57 -20.26 -17.15
C ALA A 269 -10.71 -19.25 -17.31
N GLY A 270 -11.05 -18.52 -16.26
CA GLY A 270 -12.04 -17.45 -16.28
C GLY A 270 -11.65 -16.32 -17.25
N ILE A 271 -10.43 -15.83 -17.21
CA ILE A 271 -9.91 -14.80 -18.14
C ILE A 271 -10.00 -15.31 -19.59
N GLU A 272 -9.55 -16.54 -19.85
CA GLU A 272 -9.61 -17.12 -21.19
C GLU A 272 -11.05 -17.25 -21.70
N ARG A 273 -11.99 -17.52 -20.82
CA ARG A 273 -13.43 -17.51 -21.17
C ARG A 273 -13.91 -16.10 -21.50
N VAL A 274 -13.58 -15.09 -20.66
CA VAL A 274 -13.92 -13.70 -20.97
C VAL A 274 -13.40 -13.32 -22.35
N ARG A 275 -12.12 -13.59 -22.63
CA ARG A 275 -11.48 -13.31 -23.92
C ARG A 275 -12.24 -13.91 -25.12
N LYS A 276 -12.82 -15.11 -24.96
CA LYS A 276 -13.58 -15.79 -26.04
C LYS A 276 -14.97 -15.23 -26.25
N MET A 277 -15.48 -14.41 -25.35
CA MET A 277 -16.81 -13.80 -25.47
C MET A 277 -16.78 -12.49 -26.27
N PHE A 278 -15.60 -11.89 -26.41
CA PHE A 278 -15.34 -10.66 -27.17
C PHE A 278 -14.40 -10.92 -28.34
#